data_e49770bdf3732df27622c0f6155d31e6
#
_entry.id   e49770bdf3732df27622c0f6155d31e6
#
_cell.length_a   1.000
_cell.length_b   1.000
_cell.length_c   1.000
_cell.angle_alpha   90.00
_cell.angle_beta   90.00
_cell.angle_gamma   90.00
#
_symmetry.space_group_name_H-M   'P 1'
#
loop_
_entity.id
_entity.type
_entity.pdbx_description
1 polymer ?
#
loop_
_entity_poly.entity_id
_entity_poly.type
_entity_poly.pdbx_seq_one_letter_code
_entity_poly.pdbx_strand_id
1 'polypeptide(L)'
;MKQRADISYMLFLAVTAAVGGLLFGYDTAVISGTVELVTARFGLDSLQQGWYVGCALAGSVAGVLCAGVLSDRLGRRRTMLVSAVLFTVSAVGCALCADFTQLVVYRIVGGLGIGVVSIVSPLYISEVSAARRRGMLVSFYQLAVTMGFLAAYTVNYLLLRMGQTAGFETAWVQRIFVDEVWRGMLGAETLPALLFFVIIFFIPESPRWLALRGRTDRALRVLGRINGDRAEAAAELAAIETAVGGGQTPQWRLLLSKGIRTAVPEMSGHTLEEIERYWTR
;
A
#
# COMPACT_ATOMS: atom_id res chain seq x y z
N MET A 1 7.73 -37.28 -5.00
CA MET A 1 7.42 -36.49 -6.20
C MET A 1 7.69 -35.03 -5.87
N LYS A 2 8.71 -34.40 -6.49
CA LYS A 2 8.92 -32.94 -6.39
C LYS A 2 7.75 -32.24 -7.08
N GLN A 3 6.81 -31.69 -6.32
CA GLN A 3 5.87 -30.73 -6.87
C GLN A 3 6.69 -29.49 -7.27
N ARG A 4 6.63 -29.13 -8.56
CA ARG A 4 7.28 -27.87 -9.01
C ARG A 4 6.69 -26.73 -8.18
N ALA A 5 7.57 -25.85 -7.65
CA ALA A 5 7.14 -24.61 -7.02
C ALA A 5 6.08 -23.95 -7.90
N ASP A 6 4.91 -23.69 -7.36
CA ASP A 6 3.81 -23.13 -8.16
C ASP A 6 4.05 -21.63 -8.35
N ILE A 7 4.82 -21.35 -9.43
CA ILE A 7 5.19 -19.97 -9.79
C ILE A 7 3.94 -19.14 -10.03
N SER A 8 2.89 -19.76 -10.59
CA SER A 8 1.62 -19.08 -10.85
C SER A 8 0.96 -18.66 -9.56
N TYR A 9 1.04 -19.51 -8.51
CA TYR A 9 0.50 -19.18 -7.20
C TYR A 9 1.29 -18.04 -6.52
N MET A 10 2.62 -18.09 -6.52
CA MET A 10 3.44 -16.99 -6.00
C MET A 10 3.18 -15.67 -6.75
N LEU A 11 3.08 -15.74 -8.08
CA LEU A 11 2.76 -14.57 -8.90
C LEU A 11 1.38 -14.02 -8.56
N PHE A 12 0.38 -14.88 -8.42
CA PHE A 12 -0.95 -14.49 -7.99
C PHE A 12 -0.94 -13.74 -6.64
N LEU A 13 -0.22 -14.26 -5.64
CA LEU A 13 -0.09 -13.62 -4.33
C LEU A 13 0.60 -12.25 -4.43
N ALA A 14 1.70 -12.18 -5.21
CA ALA A 14 2.45 -10.95 -5.39
C ALA A 14 1.65 -9.89 -6.16
N VAL A 15 0.96 -10.27 -7.25
CA VAL A 15 0.10 -9.37 -8.02
C VAL A 15 -1.07 -8.88 -7.17
N THR A 16 -1.70 -9.76 -6.41
CA THR A 16 -2.79 -9.34 -5.49
C THR A 16 -2.32 -8.27 -4.51
N ALA A 17 -1.16 -8.47 -3.88
CA ALA A 17 -0.63 -7.47 -2.96
C ALA A 17 -0.15 -6.20 -3.70
N ALA A 18 0.34 -6.34 -4.93
CA ALA A 18 0.78 -5.20 -5.76
C ALA A 18 -0.38 -4.28 -6.18
N VAL A 19 -1.63 -4.77 -6.22
CA VAL A 19 -2.81 -3.88 -6.44
C VAL A 19 -2.91 -2.79 -5.38
N GLY A 20 -2.44 -3.05 -4.15
CA GLY A 20 -2.28 -1.99 -3.14
C GLY A 20 -1.33 -0.87 -3.58
N GLY A 21 -0.26 -1.22 -4.32
CA GLY A 21 0.62 -0.24 -4.97
C GLY A 21 -0.06 0.55 -6.07
N LEU A 22 -0.90 -0.11 -6.88
CA LEU A 22 -1.70 0.56 -7.91
C LEU A 22 -2.63 1.62 -7.29
N LEU A 23 -3.30 1.31 -6.18
CA LEU A 23 -4.13 2.27 -5.44
C LEU A 23 -3.31 3.43 -4.91
N PHE A 24 -2.14 3.17 -4.33
CA PHE A 24 -1.22 4.22 -3.90
C PHE A 24 -0.84 5.16 -5.05
N GLY A 25 -0.47 4.60 -6.20
CA GLY A 25 -0.14 5.39 -7.39
C GLY A 25 -1.32 6.20 -7.91
N TYR A 26 -2.50 5.58 -7.97
CA TYR A 26 -3.72 6.23 -8.45
C TYR A 26 -4.10 7.43 -7.58
N ASP A 27 -4.23 7.23 -6.25
CA ASP A 27 -4.61 8.32 -5.33
C ASP A 27 -3.62 9.49 -5.34
N THR A 28 -2.32 9.18 -5.46
CA THR A 28 -1.28 10.21 -5.55
C THR A 28 -1.39 11.04 -6.83
N ALA A 29 -1.71 10.41 -7.96
CA ALA A 29 -1.73 11.07 -9.26
C ALA A 29 -3.07 11.74 -9.60
N VAL A 30 -4.20 11.20 -9.10
CA VAL A 30 -5.53 11.73 -9.40
C VAL A 30 -5.68 13.19 -8.98
N ILE A 31 -4.96 13.60 -7.94
CA ILE A 31 -4.99 14.96 -7.41
C ILE A 31 -4.63 16.01 -8.47
N SER A 32 -3.68 15.69 -9.37
CA SER A 32 -3.23 16.63 -10.42
C SER A 32 -4.34 17.07 -11.37
N GLY A 33 -5.31 16.21 -11.64
CA GLY A 33 -6.47 16.53 -12.48
C GLY A 33 -7.59 17.22 -11.73
N THR A 34 -7.59 17.21 -10.40
CA THR A 34 -8.69 17.71 -9.58
C THR A 34 -8.42 19.07 -8.93
N VAL A 35 -7.14 19.48 -8.78
CA VAL A 35 -6.75 20.69 -8.04
C VAL A 35 -7.44 21.93 -8.57
N GLU A 36 -7.37 22.19 -9.88
CA GLU A 36 -7.96 23.37 -10.49
C GLU A 36 -9.50 23.38 -10.38
N LEU A 37 -10.12 22.23 -10.62
CA LEU A 37 -11.57 22.05 -10.57
C LEU A 37 -12.12 22.26 -9.15
N VAL A 38 -11.44 21.68 -8.14
CA VAL A 38 -11.80 21.83 -6.73
C VAL A 38 -11.55 23.25 -6.24
N THR A 39 -10.44 23.87 -6.65
CA THR A 39 -10.14 25.27 -6.34
C THR A 39 -11.21 26.20 -6.89
N ALA A 40 -11.61 26.05 -8.14
CA ALA A 40 -12.67 26.83 -8.76
C ALA A 40 -14.04 26.59 -8.10
N ARG A 41 -14.34 25.35 -7.73
CA ARG A 41 -15.63 24.97 -7.15
C ARG A 41 -15.85 25.52 -5.73
N PHE A 42 -14.81 25.54 -4.91
CA PHE A 42 -14.86 25.95 -3.50
C PHE A 42 -14.26 27.35 -3.25
N GLY A 43 -13.69 28.00 -4.26
CA GLY A 43 -13.05 29.32 -4.12
C GLY A 43 -11.84 29.29 -3.19
N LEU A 44 -10.99 28.24 -3.31
CA LEU A 44 -9.88 28.03 -2.39
C LEU A 44 -8.78 29.08 -2.58
N ASP A 45 -8.26 29.57 -1.45
CA ASP A 45 -7.02 30.34 -1.43
C ASP A 45 -5.77 29.44 -1.61
N SER A 46 -4.60 30.04 -1.78
CA SER A 46 -3.35 29.30 -2.02
C SER A 46 -2.98 28.35 -0.86
N LEU A 47 -3.34 28.71 0.38
CA LEU A 47 -3.07 27.88 1.56
C LEU A 47 -4.01 26.67 1.59
N GLN A 48 -5.28 26.88 1.33
CA GLN A 48 -6.29 25.83 1.25
C GLN A 48 -6.01 24.87 0.09
N GLN A 49 -5.56 25.38 -1.06
CA GLN A 49 -5.12 24.56 -2.18
C GLN A 49 -3.91 23.69 -1.82
N GLY A 50 -2.91 24.28 -1.17
CA GLY A 50 -1.76 23.52 -0.65
C GLY A 50 -2.17 22.45 0.36
N TRP A 51 -3.13 22.76 1.24
CA TRP A 51 -3.68 21.79 2.19
C TRP A 51 -4.46 20.67 1.49
N TYR A 52 -5.24 20.97 0.48
CA TYR A 52 -5.96 19.97 -0.33
C TYR A 52 -5.00 18.94 -0.95
N VAL A 53 -3.86 19.43 -1.49
CA VAL A 53 -2.83 18.55 -2.06
C VAL A 53 -2.12 17.74 -0.97
N GLY A 54 -1.81 18.37 0.16
CA GLY A 54 -0.97 17.79 1.23
C GLY A 54 -1.72 16.94 2.26
N CYS A 55 -3.05 17.09 2.41
CA CYS A 55 -3.79 16.45 3.48
C CYS A 55 -3.72 14.90 3.45
N ALA A 56 -3.72 14.29 2.26
CA ALA A 56 -3.54 12.84 2.12
C ALA A 56 -2.13 12.39 2.56
N LEU A 57 -1.10 13.20 2.33
CA LEU A 57 0.25 12.91 2.83
C LEU A 57 0.30 12.94 4.35
N ALA A 58 -0.38 13.90 5.00
CA ALA A 58 -0.50 13.91 6.45
C ALA A 58 -1.17 12.64 6.97
N GLY A 59 -2.25 12.19 6.32
CA GLY A 59 -2.88 10.90 6.57
C GLY A 59 -1.93 9.72 6.39
N SER A 60 -1.12 9.73 5.32
CA SER A 60 -0.20 8.63 5.02
C SER A 60 0.93 8.51 6.05
N VAL A 61 1.44 9.60 6.58
CA VAL A 61 2.43 9.58 7.68
C VAL A 61 1.83 8.88 8.91
N ALA A 62 0.61 9.23 9.30
CA ALA A 62 -0.08 8.56 10.40
C ALA A 62 -0.32 7.07 10.10
N GLY A 63 -0.70 6.73 8.86
CA GLY A 63 -0.87 5.36 8.39
C GLY A 63 0.41 4.52 8.49
N VAL A 64 1.55 5.08 8.05
CA VAL A 64 2.87 4.42 8.15
C VAL A 64 3.24 4.14 9.61
N LEU A 65 3.04 5.10 10.51
CA LEU A 65 3.33 4.93 11.95
C LEU A 65 2.50 3.81 12.58
N CYS A 66 1.25 3.66 12.15
CA CYS A 66 0.34 2.62 12.63
C CYS A 66 0.55 1.27 11.95
N ALA A 67 1.11 1.23 10.73
CA ALA A 67 1.19 0.05 9.87
C ALA A 67 1.90 -1.14 10.53
N GLY A 68 3.02 -0.89 11.20
CA GLY A 68 3.79 -1.92 11.91
C GLY A 68 2.96 -2.60 13.00
N VAL A 69 2.42 -1.82 13.93
CA VAL A 69 1.63 -2.31 15.05
C VAL A 69 0.38 -3.04 14.56
N LEU A 70 -0.31 -2.48 13.55
CA LEU A 70 -1.52 -3.05 12.99
C LEU A 70 -1.22 -4.39 12.29
N SER A 71 -0.15 -4.42 11.49
CA SER A 71 0.30 -5.61 10.76
C SER A 71 0.75 -6.74 11.70
N ASP A 72 1.42 -6.40 12.80
CA ASP A 72 1.85 -7.40 13.78
C ASP A 72 0.68 -7.96 14.60
N ARG A 73 -0.30 -7.13 14.93
CA ARG A 73 -1.48 -7.56 15.70
C ARG A 73 -2.49 -8.34 14.87
N LEU A 74 -2.90 -7.81 13.73
CA LEU A 74 -3.98 -8.36 12.89
C LEU A 74 -3.49 -9.37 11.85
N GLY A 75 -2.23 -9.29 11.45
CA GLY A 75 -1.66 -9.99 10.31
C GLY A 75 -1.69 -9.14 9.04
N ARG A 76 -0.91 -9.58 8.04
CA ARG A 76 -0.71 -8.80 6.82
C ARG A 76 -1.98 -8.71 5.99
N ARG A 77 -2.65 -9.85 5.79
CA ARG A 77 -3.89 -9.95 5.03
C ARG A 77 -5.01 -9.05 5.60
N ARG A 78 -5.24 -9.13 6.90
CA ARG A 78 -6.29 -8.32 7.53
C ARG A 78 -5.97 -6.84 7.50
N THR A 79 -4.70 -6.49 7.66
CA THR A 79 -4.26 -5.09 7.58
C THR A 79 -4.44 -4.52 6.18
N MET A 80 -4.18 -5.30 5.12
CA MET A 80 -4.50 -4.91 3.75
C MET A 80 -6.01 -4.76 3.52
N LEU A 81 -6.86 -5.61 4.15
CA LEU A 81 -8.32 -5.43 4.10
C LEU A 81 -8.76 -4.11 4.75
N VAL A 82 -8.18 -3.74 5.89
CA VAL A 82 -8.44 -2.43 6.52
C VAL A 82 -8.08 -1.31 5.56
N SER A 83 -6.91 -1.36 4.91
CA SER A 83 -6.52 -0.36 3.90
C SER A 83 -7.52 -0.29 2.74
N ALA A 84 -7.97 -1.43 2.22
CA ALA A 84 -8.95 -1.48 1.13
C ALA A 84 -10.30 -0.84 1.52
N VAL A 85 -10.75 -1.02 2.77
CA VAL A 85 -11.93 -0.34 3.31
C VAL A 85 -11.69 1.16 3.39
N LEU A 86 -10.55 1.60 3.90
CA LEU A 86 -10.20 3.03 4.00
C LEU A 86 -10.17 3.69 2.61
N PHE A 87 -9.60 3.05 1.61
CA PHE A 87 -9.63 3.53 0.22
C PHE A 87 -11.05 3.63 -0.32
N THR A 88 -11.86 2.59 -0.13
CA THR A 88 -13.25 2.59 -0.61
C THR A 88 -14.06 3.71 0.05
N VAL A 89 -13.94 3.87 1.36
CA VAL A 89 -14.62 4.94 2.11
C VAL A 89 -14.16 6.32 1.65
N SER A 90 -12.86 6.48 1.43
CA SER A 90 -12.29 7.73 0.92
C SER A 90 -12.82 8.07 -0.47
N ALA A 91 -12.71 7.14 -1.42
CA ALA A 91 -13.11 7.37 -2.81
C ALA A 91 -14.62 7.69 -2.93
N VAL A 92 -15.47 6.90 -2.28
CA VAL A 92 -16.92 7.15 -2.24
C VAL A 92 -17.23 8.46 -1.50
N GLY A 93 -16.57 8.70 -0.37
CA GLY A 93 -16.76 9.92 0.41
C GLY A 93 -16.34 11.18 -0.35
N CYS A 94 -15.22 11.15 -1.08
CA CYS A 94 -14.79 12.26 -1.94
C CYS A 94 -15.78 12.52 -3.08
N ALA A 95 -16.34 11.45 -3.68
CA ALA A 95 -17.33 11.61 -4.75
C ALA A 95 -18.65 12.21 -4.25
N LEU A 96 -19.03 11.97 -2.99
CA LEU A 96 -20.33 12.37 -2.43
C LEU A 96 -20.26 13.57 -1.47
N CYS A 97 -19.06 14.07 -1.12
CA CYS A 97 -18.91 15.15 -0.14
C CYS A 97 -19.70 16.41 -0.52
N ALA A 98 -20.23 17.12 0.47
CA ALA A 98 -21.00 18.34 0.27
C ALA A 98 -20.11 19.60 0.31
N ASP A 99 -19.08 19.60 1.12
CA ASP A 99 -18.23 20.76 1.37
C ASP A 99 -16.73 20.37 1.36
N PHE A 100 -15.88 21.40 1.36
CA PHE A 100 -14.42 21.24 1.31
C PHE A 100 -13.86 20.53 2.55
N THR A 101 -14.44 20.75 3.72
CA THR A 101 -13.98 20.11 4.96
C THR A 101 -14.19 18.61 4.90
N GLN A 102 -15.35 18.16 4.43
CA GLN A 102 -15.62 16.72 4.21
C GLN A 102 -14.65 16.12 3.19
N LEU A 103 -14.37 16.82 2.08
CA LEU A 103 -13.41 16.39 1.09
C LEU A 103 -12.03 16.16 1.71
N VAL A 104 -11.53 17.10 2.50
CA VAL A 104 -10.24 16.99 3.21
C VAL A 104 -10.25 15.80 4.19
N VAL A 105 -11.32 15.62 4.96
CA VAL A 105 -11.42 14.49 5.90
C VAL A 105 -11.34 13.15 5.16
N TYR A 106 -12.11 12.98 4.07
CA TYR A 106 -12.04 11.75 3.28
C TYR A 106 -10.67 11.54 2.64
N ARG A 107 -10.01 12.60 2.18
CA ARG A 107 -8.62 12.53 1.67
C ARG A 107 -7.62 12.08 2.75
N ILE A 108 -7.76 12.55 3.99
CA ILE A 108 -6.95 12.07 5.12
C ILE A 108 -7.20 10.59 5.40
N VAL A 109 -8.47 10.14 5.34
CA VAL A 109 -8.83 8.72 5.50
C VAL A 109 -8.20 7.86 4.40
N GLY A 110 -8.22 8.31 3.15
CA GLY A 110 -7.50 7.66 2.04
C GLY A 110 -6.00 7.60 2.30
N GLY A 111 -5.43 8.73 2.74
CA GLY A 111 -4.04 8.82 3.13
C GLY A 111 -3.63 7.79 4.19
N LEU A 112 -4.44 7.57 5.23
CA LEU A 112 -4.23 6.49 6.20
C LEU A 112 -4.11 5.13 5.50
N GLY A 113 -5.02 4.83 4.57
CA GLY A 113 -4.98 3.61 3.75
C GLY A 113 -3.68 3.49 2.95
N ILE A 114 -3.24 4.60 2.30
CA ILE A 114 -1.98 4.70 1.57
C ILE A 114 -0.80 4.35 2.47
N GLY A 115 -0.68 5.00 3.61
CA GLY A 115 0.43 4.79 4.54
C GLY A 115 0.52 3.34 5.03
N VAL A 116 -0.62 2.71 5.33
CA VAL A 116 -0.65 1.31 5.76
C VAL A 116 -0.27 0.38 4.62
N VAL A 117 -0.84 0.53 3.42
CA VAL A 117 -0.61 -0.38 2.30
C VAL A 117 0.80 -0.27 1.74
N SER A 118 1.42 0.91 1.79
CA SER A 118 2.78 1.16 1.31
C SER A 118 3.85 0.34 2.06
N ILE A 119 3.58 0.01 3.31
CA ILE A 119 4.44 -0.84 4.14
C ILE A 119 4.03 -2.31 4.06
N VAL A 120 2.72 -2.59 4.19
CA VAL A 120 2.25 -3.97 4.39
C VAL A 120 2.25 -4.78 3.09
N SER A 121 1.99 -4.17 1.92
CA SER A 121 2.00 -4.90 0.66
C SER A 121 3.40 -5.39 0.25
N PRO A 122 4.46 -4.57 0.22
CA PRO A 122 5.82 -5.07 -0.06
C PRO A 122 6.29 -6.07 0.99
N LEU A 123 5.94 -5.86 2.26
CA LEU A 123 6.24 -6.79 3.34
C LEU A 123 5.60 -8.16 3.08
N TYR A 124 4.30 -8.20 2.77
CA TYR A 124 3.59 -9.43 2.43
C TYR A 124 4.23 -10.14 1.23
N ILE A 125 4.49 -9.39 0.13
CA ILE A 125 5.16 -9.94 -1.05
C ILE A 125 6.50 -10.59 -0.66
N SER A 126 7.29 -9.93 0.18
CA SER A 126 8.59 -10.45 0.62
C SER A 126 8.47 -11.72 1.46
N GLU A 127 7.40 -11.85 2.26
CA GLU A 127 7.16 -12.99 3.16
C GLU A 127 6.55 -14.21 2.45
N VAL A 128 5.86 -14.01 1.31
CA VAL A 128 5.29 -15.10 0.49
C VAL A 128 6.16 -15.45 -0.72
N SER A 129 7.30 -14.81 -0.88
CA SER A 129 8.20 -15.00 -2.01
C SER A 129 9.40 -15.85 -1.61
N ALA A 130 9.71 -16.87 -2.43
CA ALA A 130 10.97 -17.61 -2.30
C ALA A 130 12.16 -16.64 -2.39
N ALA A 131 13.19 -16.84 -1.55
CA ALA A 131 14.34 -15.95 -1.39
C ALA A 131 14.97 -15.52 -2.75
N ARG A 132 15.13 -16.48 -3.67
CA ARG A 132 15.71 -16.25 -5.02
C ARG A 132 14.90 -15.27 -5.90
N ARG A 133 13.60 -15.13 -5.67
CA ARG A 133 12.68 -14.33 -6.51
C ARG A 133 12.10 -13.11 -5.79
N ARG A 134 12.42 -12.94 -4.52
CA ARG A 134 11.86 -11.88 -3.66
C ARG A 134 12.04 -10.49 -4.26
N GLY A 135 13.26 -10.15 -4.70
CA GLY A 135 13.52 -8.85 -5.30
C GLY A 135 12.66 -8.57 -6.54
N MET A 136 12.56 -9.55 -7.45
CA MET A 136 11.72 -9.43 -8.64
C MET A 136 10.23 -9.24 -8.28
N LEU A 137 9.71 -10.02 -7.34
CA LEU A 137 8.30 -9.94 -6.96
C LEU A 137 7.97 -8.64 -6.21
N VAL A 138 8.89 -8.14 -5.38
CA VAL A 138 8.74 -6.82 -4.74
C VAL A 138 8.77 -5.69 -5.79
N SER A 139 9.54 -5.84 -6.88
CA SER A 139 9.54 -4.85 -7.96
C SER A 139 8.18 -4.73 -8.67
N PHE A 140 7.34 -5.78 -8.65
CA PHE A 140 5.95 -5.67 -9.15
C PHE A 140 5.11 -4.68 -8.36
N TYR A 141 5.37 -4.49 -7.07
CA TYR A 141 4.71 -3.45 -6.29
C TYR A 141 5.05 -2.07 -6.87
N GLN A 142 6.32 -1.79 -7.14
CA GLN A 142 6.74 -0.52 -7.72
C GLN A 142 6.20 -0.31 -9.14
N LEU A 143 6.18 -1.38 -9.95
CA LEU A 143 5.54 -1.35 -11.27
C LEU A 143 4.05 -1.02 -11.15
N ALA A 144 3.34 -1.63 -10.20
CA ALA A 144 1.93 -1.36 -9.97
C ALA A 144 1.68 0.09 -9.53
N VAL A 145 2.56 0.69 -8.71
CA VAL A 145 2.50 2.13 -8.38
C VAL A 145 2.57 2.98 -9.65
N THR A 146 3.52 2.69 -10.54
CA THR A 146 3.68 3.41 -11.81
C THR A 146 2.46 3.24 -12.73
N MET A 147 1.91 2.02 -12.80
CA MET A 147 0.67 1.75 -13.53
C MET A 147 -0.52 2.49 -12.92
N GLY A 148 -0.55 2.67 -11.60
CA GLY A 148 -1.53 3.48 -10.90
C GLY A 148 -1.49 4.95 -11.32
N PHE A 149 -0.30 5.55 -11.42
CA PHE A 149 -0.13 6.90 -11.98
C PHE A 149 -0.69 7.01 -13.39
N LEU A 150 -0.31 6.08 -14.26
CA LEU A 150 -0.78 6.07 -15.65
C LEU A 150 -2.32 5.92 -15.74
N ALA A 151 -2.89 5.04 -14.92
CA ALA A 151 -4.33 4.83 -14.85
C ALA A 151 -5.05 6.12 -14.40
N ALA A 152 -4.55 6.81 -13.35
CA ALA A 152 -5.13 8.05 -12.87
C ALA A 152 -5.11 9.15 -13.93
N TYR A 153 -3.97 9.36 -14.61
CA TYR A 153 -3.89 10.35 -15.69
C TYR A 153 -4.82 10.02 -16.86
N THR A 154 -4.92 8.74 -17.21
CA THR A 154 -5.82 8.28 -18.28
C THR A 154 -7.28 8.51 -17.90
N VAL A 155 -7.68 8.13 -16.69
CA VAL A 155 -9.05 8.32 -16.19
C VAL A 155 -9.39 9.81 -16.09
N ASN A 156 -8.48 10.63 -15.54
CA ASN A 156 -8.67 12.08 -15.46
C ASN A 156 -8.91 12.69 -16.86
N TYR A 157 -8.09 12.31 -17.83
CA TYR A 157 -8.24 12.77 -19.21
C TYR A 157 -9.57 12.34 -19.85
N LEU A 158 -9.93 11.06 -19.69
CA LEU A 158 -11.17 10.51 -20.26
C LEU A 158 -12.42 11.17 -19.65
N LEU A 159 -12.44 11.32 -18.32
CA LEU A 159 -13.54 11.96 -17.62
C LEU A 159 -13.66 13.45 -17.96
N LEU A 160 -12.53 14.14 -18.08
CA LEU A 160 -12.54 15.55 -18.49
C LEU A 160 -13.12 15.71 -19.91
N ARG A 161 -12.72 14.86 -20.86
CA ARG A 161 -13.28 14.84 -22.20
C ARG A 161 -14.77 14.49 -22.22
N MET A 162 -15.15 13.48 -21.43
CA MET A 162 -16.56 13.09 -21.31
C MET A 162 -17.42 14.23 -20.75
N GLY A 163 -16.94 14.95 -19.75
CA GLY A 163 -17.61 16.11 -19.19
C GLY A 163 -17.82 17.26 -20.19
N GLN A 164 -16.96 17.36 -21.22
CA GLN A 164 -17.09 18.37 -22.28
C GLN A 164 -18.05 17.99 -23.41
N THR A 165 -18.30 16.70 -23.61
CA THR A 165 -19.01 16.19 -24.81
C THR A 165 -20.30 15.44 -24.49
N ALA A 166 -20.44 14.92 -23.27
CA ALA A 166 -21.60 14.10 -22.87
C ALA A 166 -22.63 14.93 -22.12
N GLY A 167 -23.91 14.56 -22.31
CA GLY A 167 -25.02 15.01 -21.49
C GLY A 167 -25.79 13.77 -21.02
N PHE A 168 -26.13 13.70 -19.75
CA PHE A 168 -26.85 12.58 -19.16
C PHE A 168 -28.23 13.03 -18.67
N GLU A 169 -29.25 12.20 -18.90
CA GLU A 169 -30.61 12.47 -18.43
C GLU A 169 -30.73 12.34 -16.90
N THR A 170 -29.90 11.49 -16.30
CA THR A 170 -29.91 11.21 -14.88
C THR A 170 -29.14 12.28 -14.10
N ALA A 171 -29.82 13.06 -13.28
CA ALA A 171 -29.26 14.23 -12.60
C ALA A 171 -27.99 13.94 -11.75
N TRP A 172 -27.93 12.83 -11.03
CA TRP A 172 -26.74 12.48 -10.24
C TRP A 172 -25.55 12.07 -11.11
N VAL A 173 -25.79 11.41 -12.26
CA VAL A 173 -24.74 11.07 -13.23
C VAL A 173 -24.22 12.33 -13.89
N GLN A 174 -25.12 13.20 -14.32
CA GLN A 174 -24.78 14.52 -14.88
C GLN A 174 -23.88 15.29 -13.91
N ARG A 175 -24.29 15.37 -12.64
CA ARG A 175 -23.52 16.08 -11.60
C ARG A 175 -22.12 15.52 -11.40
N ILE A 176 -21.94 14.19 -11.32
CA ILE A 176 -20.66 13.56 -11.01
C ILE A 176 -19.70 13.54 -12.21
N PHE A 177 -20.22 13.37 -13.42
CA PHE A 177 -19.38 13.15 -14.61
C PHE A 177 -19.30 14.35 -15.56
N VAL A 178 -20.14 15.37 -15.37
CA VAL A 178 -20.17 16.55 -16.25
C VAL A 178 -19.99 17.84 -15.43
N ASP A 179 -20.89 18.11 -14.48
CA ASP A 179 -20.91 19.40 -13.79
C ASP A 179 -19.76 19.53 -12.77
N GLU A 180 -19.47 18.44 -12.05
CA GLU A 180 -18.42 18.34 -11.02
C GLU A 180 -17.50 17.16 -11.31
N VAL A 181 -16.85 17.13 -12.48
CA VAL A 181 -16.04 16.01 -13.00
C VAL A 181 -14.98 15.52 -12.01
N TRP A 182 -14.45 16.41 -11.16
CA TRP A 182 -13.50 16.03 -10.09
C TRP A 182 -14.05 14.96 -9.15
N ARG A 183 -15.38 14.89 -8.96
CA ARG A 183 -16.03 13.83 -8.17
C ARG A 183 -15.89 12.46 -8.85
N GLY A 184 -16.11 12.45 -10.17
CA GLY A 184 -15.90 11.25 -10.98
C GLY A 184 -14.45 10.77 -10.97
N MET A 185 -13.48 11.70 -11.03
CA MET A 185 -12.05 11.39 -10.99
C MET A 185 -11.67 10.73 -9.68
N LEU A 186 -12.04 11.34 -8.53
CA LEU A 186 -11.77 10.75 -7.20
C LEU A 186 -12.59 9.49 -6.96
N GLY A 187 -13.87 9.48 -7.38
CA GLY A 187 -14.76 8.33 -7.22
C GLY A 187 -14.36 7.11 -8.04
N ALA A 188 -13.68 7.29 -9.16
CA ALA A 188 -13.21 6.19 -10.01
C ALA A 188 -12.24 5.25 -9.29
N GLU A 189 -11.53 5.73 -8.26
CA GLU A 189 -10.68 4.91 -7.38
C GLU A 189 -11.47 3.82 -6.66
N THR A 190 -12.78 3.97 -6.50
CA THR A 190 -13.64 2.96 -5.89
C THR A 190 -13.54 1.61 -6.61
N LEU A 191 -13.39 1.60 -7.95
CA LEU A 191 -13.32 0.37 -8.72
C LEU A 191 -12.07 -0.47 -8.36
N PRO A 192 -10.84 0.05 -8.44
CA PRO A 192 -9.66 -0.71 -8.03
C PRO A 192 -9.63 -0.98 -6.52
N ALA A 193 -10.21 -0.10 -5.67
CA ALA A 193 -10.30 -0.33 -4.23
C ALA A 193 -11.21 -1.53 -3.89
N LEU A 194 -12.38 -1.63 -4.52
CA LEU A 194 -13.27 -2.78 -4.38
C LEU A 194 -12.64 -4.06 -4.95
N LEU A 195 -11.97 -3.97 -6.09
CA LEU A 195 -11.23 -5.10 -6.65
C LEU A 195 -10.18 -5.61 -5.65
N PHE A 196 -9.38 -4.70 -5.08
CA PHE A 196 -8.39 -5.04 -4.07
C PHE A 196 -9.03 -5.68 -2.84
N PHE A 197 -10.12 -5.10 -2.35
CA PHE A 197 -10.88 -5.65 -1.23
C PHE A 197 -11.32 -7.10 -1.51
N VAL A 198 -11.89 -7.37 -2.69
CA VAL A 198 -12.37 -8.71 -3.05
C VAL A 198 -11.23 -9.70 -3.20
N ILE A 199 -10.17 -9.36 -3.94
CA ILE A 199 -9.10 -10.32 -4.23
C ILE A 199 -8.26 -10.67 -2.99
N ILE A 200 -8.17 -9.80 -1.97
CA ILE A 200 -7.50 -10.11 -0.71
C ILE A 200 -8.15 -11.31 0.02
N PHE A 201 -9.44 -11.58 -0.20
CA PHE A 201 -10.08 -12.76 0.41
C PHE A 201 -9.51 -14.08 -0.09
N PHE A 202 -8.92 -14.11 -1.28
CA PHE A 202 -8.37 -15.32 -1.91
C PHE A 202 -6.91 -15.60 -1.56
N ILE A 203 -6.22 -14.66 -0.91
CA ILE A 203 -4.84 -14.87 -0.47
C ILE A 203 -4.78 -15.38 0.97
N PRO A 204 -3.79 -16.23 1.30
CA PRO A 204 -3.57 -16.70 2.68
C PRO A 204 -2.94 -15.60 3.53
N GLU A 205 -2.88 -15.83 4.83
CA GLU A 205 -2.07 -15.01 5.73
C GLU A 205 -0.58 -15.35 5.55
N SER A 206 0.29 -14.40 5.88
CA SER A 206 1.74 -14.57 5.81
C SER A 206 2.24 -15.78 6.61
N PRO A 207 3.08 -16.66 6.02
CA PRO A 207 3.64 -17.79 6.75
C PRO A 207 4.50 -17.35 7.95
N ARG A 208 5.24 -16.25 7.82
CA ARG A 208 6.04 -15.68 8.91
C ARG A 208 5.17 -15.23 10.08
N TRP A 209 4.09 -14.54 9.80
CA TRP A 209 3.15 -14.10 10.83
C TRP A 209 2.43 -15.29 11.48
N LEU A 210 2.07 -16.31 10.70
CA LEU A 210 1.45 -17.53 11.23
C LEU A 210 2.40 -18.27 12.20
N ALA A 211 3.69 -18.38 11.86
CA ALA A 211 4.71 -18.98 12.73
C ALA A 211 4.87 -18.19 14.03
N LEU A 212 4.99 -16.84 13.93
CA LEU A 212 5.04 -15.95 15.11
C LEU A 212 3.85 -16.11 16.07
N ARG A 213 2.69 -16.53 15.54
CA ARG A 213 1.48 -16.79 16.33
C ARG A 213 1.32 -18.25 16.76
N GLY A 214 2.34 -19.08 16.61
CA GLY A 214 2.31 -20.50 16.95
C GLY A 214 1.41 -21.34 16.05
N ARG A 215 1.00 -20.81 14.88
CA ARG A 215 0.15 -21.53 13.90
C ARG A 215 0.99 -22.24 12.85
N THR A 216 1.95 -23.05 13.31
CA THR A 216 2.98 -23.71 12.51
C THR A 216 2.40 -24.61 11.41
N ASP A 217 1.33 -25.35 11.68
CA ASP A 217 0.66 -26.19 10.67
C ASP A 217 0.09 -25.37 9.49
N ARG A 218 -0.41 -24.18 9.78
CA ARG A 218 -0.91 -23.28 8.71
C ARG A 218 0.24 -22.66 7.94
N ALA A 219 1.31 -22.25 8.63
CA ALA A 219 2.51 -21.73 8.02
C ALA A 219 3.12 -22.76 7.06
N LEU A 220 3.27 -24.00 7.52
CA LEU A 220 3.81 -25.12 6.72
C LEU A 220 2.96 -25.40 5.47
N ARG A 221 1.63 -25.32 5.57
CA ARG A 221 0.75 -25.50 4.40
C ARG A 221 0.93 -24.38 3.36
N VAL A 222 1.09 -23.13 3.80
CA VAL A 222 1.32 -22.00 2.88
C VAL A 222 2.69 -22.12 2.23
N LEU A 223 3.75 -22.39 3.01
CA LEU A 223 5.11 -22.61 2.51
C LEU A 223 5.19 -23.79 1.55
N GLY A 224 4.48 -24.90 1.86
CA GLY A 224 4.44 -26.07 0.97
C GLY A 224 3.82 -25.77 -0.40
N ARG A 225 2.85 -24.86 -0.48
CA ARG A 225 2.29 -24.37 -1.76
C ARG A 225 3.26 -23.46 -2.51
N ILE A 226 3.99 -22.62 -1.78
CA ILE A 226 4.95 -21.68 -2.36
C ILE A 226 6.17 -22.42 -2.91
N ASN A 227 6.77 -23.31 -2.12
CA ASN A 227 8.03 -23.98 -2.44
C ASN A 227 7.84 -25.24 -3.31
N GLY A 228 6.63 -25.81 -3.30
CA GLY A 228 6.34 -27.06 -4.02
C GLY A 228 7.04 -28.31 -3.47
N ASP A 229 7.86 -28.17 -2.41
CA ASP A 229 8.54 -29.24 -1.70
C ASP A 229 8.30 -29.11 -0.20
N ARG A 230 7.87 -30.20 0.42
CA ARG A 230 7.57 -30.23 1.86
C ARG A 230 8.84 -30.13 2.72
N ALA A 231 9.95 -30.63 2.22
CA ALA A 231 11.23 -30.56 2.93
C ALA A 231 11.78 -29.13 2.92
N GLU A 232 11.73 -28.45 1.78
CA GLU A 232 12.08 -27.01 1.69
C GLU A 232 11.17 -26.15 2.57
N ALA A 233 9.87 -26.41 2.55
CA ALA A 233 8.91 -25.71 3.40
C ALA A 233 9.20 -25.90 4.90
N ALA A 234 9.56 -27.10 5.31
CA ALA A 234 9.93 -27.40 6.70
C ALA A 234 11.25 -26.72 7.10
N ALA A 235 12.24 -26.72 6.21
CA ALA A 235 13.52 -26.04 6.44
C ALA A 235 13.33 -24.52 6.56
N GLU A 236 12.49 -23.91 5.70
CA GLU A 236 12.19 -22.48 5.77
C GLU A 236 11.41 -22.14 7.05
N LEU A 237 10.44 -22.98 7.45
CA LEU A 237 9.73 -22.80 8.71
C LEU A 237 10.68 -22.84 9.91
N ALA A 238 11.60 -23.82 9.95
CA ALA A 238 12.61 -23.93 11.02
C ALA A 238 13.53 -22.68 11.05
N ALA A 239 13.91 -22.14 9.88
CA ALA A 239 14.67 -20.91 9.81
C ALA A 239 13.90 -19.70 10.35
N ILE A 240 12.59 -19.62 10.04
CA ILE A 240 11.71 -18.59 10.60
C ILE A 240 11.60 -18.72 12.12
N GLU A 241 11.38 -19.94 12.63
CA GLU A 241 11.26 -20.21 14.08
C GLU A 241 12.57 -19.89 14.83
N THR A 242 13.72 -20.23 14.24
CA THR A 242 15.03 -19.88 14.80
C THR A 242 15.24 -18.38 14.86
N ALA A 243 14.89 -17.67 13.78
CA ALA A 243 14.99 -16.20 13.74
C ALA A 243 14.05 -15.51 14.74
N VAL A 244 12.91 -16.13 15.03
CA VAL A 244 11.91 -15.65 15.99
C VAL A 244 12.30 -16.02 17.42
N GLY A 245 12.77 -17.25 17.64
CA GLY A 245 13.18 -17.78 18.96
C GLY A 245 14.44 -17.11 19.51
N GLY A 246 15.25 -16.47 18.67
CA GLY A 246 16.42 -15.68 19.05
C GLY A 246 16.12 -14.39 19.86
N GLY A 247 14.86 -14.19 20.26
CA GLY A 247 14.46 -13.26 21.32
C GLY A 247 14.88 -11.80 21.11
N GLN A 248 14.98 -11.33 19.88
CA GLN A 248 15.07 -9.88 19.63
C GLN A 248 13.70 -9.25 19.88
N THR A 249 13.39 -8.96 21.15
CA THR A 249 12.42 -7.91 21.48
C THR A 249 12.77 -6.71 20.61
N PRO A 250 11.78 -6.06 19.95
CA PRO A 250 12.07 -4.88 19.15
C PRO A 250 12.72 -3.84 20.07
N GLN A 251 14.03 -3.77 19.99
CA GLN A 251 14.81 -2.86 20.83
C GLN A 251 14.80 -1.47 20.18
N TRP A 252 13.59 -0.92 19.94
CA TRP A 252 13.45 0.49 19.54
C TRP A 252 14.20 1.43 20.53
N ARG A 253 14.41 0.98 21.78
CA ARG A 253 15.29 1.65 22.74
C ARG A 253 16.76 1.69 22.29
N LEU A 254 17.22 0.76 21.46
CA LEU A 254 18.57 0.83 20.87
C LEU A 254 18.70 1.99 19.88
N LEU A 255 17.64 2.34 19.14
CA LEU A 255 17.64 3.52 18.26
C LEU A 255 17.81 4.83 19.04
N LEU A 256 17.46 4.85 20.32
CA LEU A 256 17.65 5.96 21.23
C LEU A 256 18.93 5.82 22.08
N SER A 257 19.68 4.72 21.90
CA SER A 257 20.94 4.51 22.64
C SER A 257 22.01 5.50 22.19
N LYS A 258 22.86 5.90 23.14
CA LYS A 258 23.90 6.91 22.92
C LYS A 258 24.84 6.54 21.75
N GLY A 259 25.09 5.24 21.50
CA GLY A 259 25.94 4.74 20.42
C GLY A 259 25.36 5.02 19.02
N ILE A 260 24.06 4.84 18.81
CA ILE A 260 23.42 5.10 17.50
C ILE A 260 23.21 6.60 17.29
N ARG A 261 22.89 7.37 18.34
CA ARG A 261 22.79 8.84 18.26
C ARG A 261 24.10 9.52 17.91
N THR A 262 25.25 8.94 18.30
CA THR A 262 26.57 9.44 17.92
C THR A 262 27.03 8.93 16.56
N ALA A 263 26.67 7.72 16.13
CA ALA A 263 27.07 7.16 14.84
C ALA A 263 26.41 7.86 13.65
N VAL A 264 25.16 8.32 13.78
CA VAL A 264 24.44 8.99 12.67
C VAL A 264 25.07 10.33 12.25
N PRO A 265 25.52 11.23 13.15
CA PRO A 265 26.26 12.43 12.76
C PRO A 265 27.68 12.13 12.23
N GLU A 266 28.36 11.11 12.77
CA GLU A 266 29.68 10.71 12.28
C GLU A 266 29.62 10.10 10.87
N MET A 267 28.57 9.34 10.55
CA MET A 267 28.36 8.79 9.21
C MET A 267 28.05 9.86 8.16
N SER A 268 27.50 11.00 8.53
CA SER A 268 27.18 12.09 7.59
C SER A 268 28.43 12.81 7.04
N GLY A 269 29.61 12.56 7.60
CA GLY A 269 30.89 13.12 7.17
C GLY A 269 31.85 12.13 6.48
N HIS A 270 31.45 10.85 6.37
CA HIS A 270 32.30 9.80 5.80
C HIS A 270 32.04 9.55 4.31
N THR A 271 33.12 9.24 3.57
CA THR A 271 33.04 8.81 2.18
C THR A 271 32.51 7.39 2.07
N LEU A 272 31.90 7.03 0.91
CA LEU A 272 31.32 5.70 0.67
C LEU A 272 32.30 4.55 0.97
N GLU A 273 33.60 4.73 0.75
CA GLU A 273 34.66 3.74 1.05
C GLU A 273 34.88 3.51 2.55
N GLU A 274 34.63 4.51 3.39
CA GLU A 274 34.73 4.38 4.85
C GLU A 274 33.51 3.69 5.43
N ILE A 275 32.32 3.91 4.83
CA ILE A 275 31.06 3.23 5.18
C ILE A 275 31.15 1.74 4.83
N GLU A 276 31.69 1.36 3.67
CA GLU A 276 31.90 -0.05 3.28
C GLU A 276 32.81 -0.81 4.24
N ARG A 277 33.87 -0.19 4.73
CA ARG A 277 34.79 -0.77 5.73
C ARG A 277 34.13 -1.02 7.10
N TYR A 278 33.09 -0.29 7.43
CA TYR A 278 32.36 -0.46 8.70
C TYR A 278 31.41 -1.66 8.66
N TRP A 279 30.88 -2.00 7.46
CA TRP A 279 29.96 -3.11 7.28
C TRP A 279 30.63 -4.46 6.99
N THR A 280 31.95 -4.46 6.75
CA THR A 280 32.74 -5.67 6.45
C THR A 280 33.54 -6.19 7.66
N ARG A 281 33.39 -5.59 8.82
CA ARG A 281 33.88 -6.07 10.13
C ARG A 281 32.70 -6.51 11.02
#